data_0a230d302593463098a0094b80131ac8
#
_entry.id   0a230d302593463098a0094b80131ac8
#
_cell.length_a   1.000
_cell.length_b   1.000
_cell.length_c   1.000
_cell.angle_alpha   90.00
_cell.angle_beta   90.00
_cell.angle_gamma   90.00
#
_symmetry.space_group_name_H-M   'P 1'
#
loop_
_entity.id
_entity.type
_entity.pdbx_description
1 polymer ?
#
loop_
_entity_poly.entity_id
_entity_poly.type
_entity_poly.pdbx_seq_one_letter_code
_entity_poly.pdbx_strand_id
1 'polypeptide(L)'
;SEAGGTDAASALQNSIDYSKKAAKNGAIVTLSTHMPNFTNAKIKKNADGTYDFYNCDFNEAKDLSGDSLKKILPGGEKNEVFKAYLDTIAFYANALEKENIPVIFRPFHEDTGGWFWWGSANTAESYRSLYAYTRDYLESKGVHNMLYVYSPNGPLETEAEYMSRYPGDACVDILAFDYYNDFNTYPAESDTSFFDHLDQTCQVVSSLAKQHNKLAAISETGVRVMKKDGSDNEGLLVKNNPVSEAKSGVNWYQKVNDIAKKNDMPYYMVW
;
A
#
# COMPACT_ATOMS: atom_id res chain seq x y z
N SER A 1 -5.15 14.57 1.15
CA SER A 1 -4.32 13.70 1.99
C SER A 1 -5.05 13.42 3.31
N GLU A 2 -4.97 12.21 3.83
CA GLU A 2 -5.62 11.80 5.08
C GLU A 2 -5.06 12.55 6.31
N ALA A 3 -3.85 13.08 6.20
CA ALA A 3 -3.24 13.92 7.23
C ALA A 3 -3.86 15.34 7.32
N GLY A 4 -4.81 15.66 6.45
CA GLY A 4 -5.39 17.01 6.35
C GLY A 4 -4.40 18.01 5.76
N GLY A 5 -4.80 19.28 5.74
CA GLY A 5 -4.03 20.37 5.16
C GLY A 5 -4.88 21.18 4.16
N THR A 6 -4.43 22.38 3.81
CA THR A 6 -5.10 23.25 2.83
C THR A 6 -4.37 23.30 1.49
N ASP A 7 -3.13 22.78 1.47
CA ASP A 7 -2.26 22.70 0.30
C ASP A 7 -1.24 21.55 0.48
N ALA A 8 -0.43 21.29 -0.54
CA ALA A 8 0.56 20.21 -0.53
C ALA A 8 1.60 20.36 0.59
N ALA A 9 2.04 21.58 0.86
CA ALA A 9 3.08 21.83 1.87
C ALA A 9 2.55 21.57 3.30
N SER A 10 1.36 22.08 3.61
CA SER A 10 0.72 21.86 4.92
C SER A 10 0.35 20.39 5.13
N ALA A 11 -0.12 19.69 4.09
CA ALA A 11 -0.43 18.27 4.16
C ALA A 11 0.84 17.43 4.42
N LEU A 12 1.95 17.76 3.77
CA LEU A 12 3.25 17.11 3.98
C LEU A 12 3.77 17.37 5.42
N GLN A 13 3.70 18.62 5.88
CA GLN A 13 4.14 18.96 7.23
C GLN A 13 3.29 18.24 8.29
N ASN A 14 1.98 18.20 8.13
CA ASN A 14 1.08 17.45 9.03
C ASN A 14 1.46 15.96 9.07
N SER A 15 1.76 15.36 7.91
CA SER A 15 2.17 13.96 7.84
C SER A 15 3.47 13.70 8.62
N ILE A 16 4.44 14.60 8.50
CA ILE A 16 5.69 14.54 9.26
C ILE A 16 5.42 14.66 10.76
N ASP A 17 4.64 15.64 11.19
CA ASP A 17 4.37 15.93 12.59
C ASP A 17 3.58 14.79 13.27
N TYR A 18 2.59 14.22 12.58
CA TYR A 18 1.85 13.05 13.07
C TYR A 18 2.74 11.82 13.20
N SER A 19 3.62 11.58 12.21
CA SER A 19 4.56 10.46 12.25
C SER A 19 5.55 10.58 13.42
N LYS A 20 6.10 11.78 13.64
CA LYS A 20 6.98 12.06 14.80
C LYS A 20 6.24 11.87 16.12
N LYS A 21 5.00 12.35 16.21
CA LYS A 21 4.17 12.18 17.40
C LYS A 21 3.85 10.71 17.65
N ALA A 22 3.53 9.94 16.61
CA ALA A 22 3.27 8.51 16.72
C ALA A 22 4.52 7.76 17.21
N ALA A 23 5.67 7.99 16.58
CA ALA A 23 6.94 7.37 16.97
C ALA A 23 7.33 7.70 18.42
N LYS A 24 7.16 8.94 18.85
CA LYS A 24 7.39 9.35 20.25
C LYS A 24 6.51 8.58 21.24
N ASN A 25 5.35 8.14 20.83
CA ASN A 25 4.45 7.31 21.64
C ASN A 25 4.71 5.78 21.47
N GLY A 26 5.80 5.40 20.82
CA GLY A 26 6.21 4.01 20.65
C GLY A 26 5.60 3.30 19.44
N ALA A 27 4.91 4.01 18.54
CA ALA A 27 4.37 3.43 17.33
C ALA A 27 5.44 3.25 16.25
N ILE A 28 5.28 2.22 15.42
CA ILE A 28 6.04 2.04 14.19
C ILE A 28 5.37 2.85 13.08
N VAL A 29 6.15 3.66 12.37
CA VAL A 29 5.64 4.48 11.26
C VAL A 29 5.60 3.65 9.98
N THR A 30 4.42 3.57 9.37
CA THR A 30 4.27 3.00 8.04
C THR A 30 3.73 4.05 7.08
N LEU A 31 4.22 4.04 5.85
CA LEU A 31 3.83 4.95 4.77
C LEU A 31 3.38 4.13 3.56
N SER A 32 2.13 4.30 3.15
CA SER A 32 1.66 3.92 1.82
C SER A 32 1.13 5.16 1.11
N THR A 33 1.21 5.18 -0.21
CA THR A 33 0.75 6.32 -0.99
C THR A 33 -0.13 5.85 -2.15
N HIS A 34 -1.32 6.42 -2.26
CA HIS A 34 -2.13 6.35 -3.47
C HIS A 34 -1.62 7.40 -4.46
N MET A 35 -0.53 7.05 -5.14
CA MET A 35 0.17 7.99 -6.04
C MET A 35 -0.74 8.42 -7.19
N PRO A 36 -0.77 9.72 -7.55
CA PRO A 36 -1.51 10.16 -8.73
C PRO A 36 -0.90 9.54 -9.99
N ASN A 37 -1.69 9.37 -11.04
CA ASN A 37 -1.12 9.03 -12.33
C ASN A 37 -0.34 10.23 -12.88
N PHE A 38 0.98 10.11 -12.97
CA PHE A 38 1.89 11.19 -13.36
C PHE A 38 1.74 11.63 -14.82
N THR A 39 0.98 10.89 -15.62
CA THR A 39 0.59 11.30 -16.97
C THR A 39 -0.66 12.20 -16.98
N ASN A 40 -1.29 12.42 -15.82
CA ASN A 40 -2.49 13.23 -15.69
C ASN A 40 -2.23 14.70 -16.08
N ALA A 41 -3.07 15.24 -16.94
CA ALA A 41 -3.01 16.64 -17.39
C ALA A 41 -3.29 17.68 -16.28
N LYS A 42 -3.87 17.26 -15.16
CA LYS A 42 -4.10 18.13 -13.99
C LYS A 42 -2.82 18.46 -13.22
N ILE A 43 -1.78 17.62 -13.34
CA ILE A 43 -0.49 17.91 -12.72
C ILE A 43 0.17 19.04 -13.48
N LYS A 44 0.23 20.21 -12.87
CA LYS A 44 0.77 21.43 -13.48
C LYS A 44 2.11 21.79 -12.86
N LYS A 45 2.99 22.31 -13.71
CA LYS A 45 4.23 22.92 -13.26
C LYS A 45 3.96 24.35 -12.80
N ASN A 46 4.39 24.67 -11.59
CA ASN A 46 4.32 26.01 -11.02
C ASN A 46 5.36 26.95 -11.63
N ALA A 47 5.22 28.25 -11.42
CA ALA A 47 6.15 29.25 -11.92
C ALA A 47 7.59 29.09 -11.35
N ASP A 48 7.73 28.54 -10.15
CA ASP A 48 9.00 28.23 -9.49
C ASP A 48 9.63 26.89 -9.96
N GLY A 49 8.97 26.19 -10.87
CA GLY A 49 9.45 24.93 -11.42
C GLY A 49 9.00 23.68 -10.65
N THR A 50 8.36 23.79 -9.52
CA THR A 50 7.75 22.69 -8.76
C THR A 50 6.47 22.17 -9.42
N TYR A 51 5.95 21.05 -8.93
CA TYR A 51 4.68 20.49 -9.39
C TYR A 51 3.66 20.44 -8.26
N ASP A 52 2.41 20.73 -8.56
CA ASP A 52 1.28 20.61 -7.63
C ASP A 52 0.63 19.25 -7.77
N PHE A 53 0.70 18.45 -6.71
CA PHE A 53 0.09 17.12 -6.60
C PHE A 53 -1.14 17.11 -5.67
N TYR A 54 -1.47 18.21 -5.03
CA TYR A 54 -2.46 18.26 -3.95
C TYR A 54 -3.87 17.84 -4.40
N ASN A 55 -4.27 18.24 -5.59
CA ASN A 55 -5.58 17.96 -6.17
C ASN A 55 -5.56 16.83 -7.21
N CYS A 56 -4.56 15.96 -7.18
CA CYS A 56 -4.43 14.88 -8.11
C CYS A 56 -4.82 13.55 -7.46
N ASP A 57 -5.76 12.85 -8.07
CA ASP A 57 -6.24 11.55 -7.62
C ASP A 57 -5.56 10.43 -8.42
N PHE A 58 -5.33 9.29 -7.77
CA PHE A 58 -4.85 8.06 -8.39
C PHE A 58 -5.89 7.45 -9.37
N ASN A 59 -7.18 7.70 -9.13
CA ASN A 59 -8.28 7.25 -10.00
C ASN A 59 -8.43 8.08 -11.27
N GLU A 60 -7.91 9.31 -11.28
CA GLU A 60 -7.99 10.16 -12.46
C GLU A 60 -7.03 9.65 -13.53
N ALA A 61 -7.54 9.53 -14.74
CA ALA A 61 -6.80 8.99 -15.86
C ALA A 61 -6.26 7.57 -15.62
N LYS A 62 -7.15 6.63 -15.28
CA LYS A 62 -6.83 5.20 -15.35
C LYS A 62 -6.32 4.88 -16.76
N ASP A 63 -5.05 5.01 -16.96
CA ASP A 63 -4.40 4.50 -18.15
C ASP A 63 -4.13 3.01 -17.94
N LEU A 64 -5.11 2.22 -18.31
CA LEU A 64 -5.00 0.75 -18.29
C LEU A 64 -4.31 0.19 -19.54
N SER A 65 -3.75 1.07 -20.40
CA SER A 65 -2.99 0.65 -21.59
C SER A 65 -1.63 0.02 -21.24
N GLY A 66 -1.14 0.21 -20.01
CA GLY A 66 0.20 -0.22 -19.59
C GLY A 66 1.33 0.70 -20.10
N ASP A 67 1.01 1.84 -20.70
CA ASP A 67 2.01 2.79 -21.19
C ASP A 67 2.46 3.82 -20.16
N SER A 68 1.70 4.00 -19.08
CA SER A 68 2.02 4.99 -18.04
C SER A 68 3.40 4.78 -17.43
N LEU A 69 3.81 3.53 -17.17
CA LEU A 69 5.12 3.23 -16.58
C LEU A 69 6.27 3.64 -17.50
N LYS A 70 6.16 3.40 -18.80
CA LYS A 70 7.19 3.81 -19.76
C LYS A 70 7.41 5.32 -19.79
N LYS A 71 6.33 6.09 -19.60
CA LYS A 71 6.40 7.56 -19.61
C LYS A 71 7.08 8.14 -18.38
N ILE A 72 7.04 7.47 -17.24
CA ILE A 72 7.60 7.96 -15.97
C ILE A 72 8.97 7.40 -15.62
N LEU A 73 9.39 6.29 -16.24
CA LEU A 73 10.71 5.72 -16.07
C LEU A 73 11.79 6.56 -16.80
N PRO A 74 13.09 6.34 -16.55
CA PRO A 74 14.18 7.05 -17.21
C PRO A 74 14.04 7.06 -18.74
N GLY A 75 14.14 8.24 -19.33
CA GLY A 75 13.91 8.48 -20.76
C GLY A 75 12.45 8.74 -21.13
N GLY A 76 11.50 8.54 -20.25
CA GLY A 76 10.10 8.87 -20.45
C GLY A 76 9.81 10.36 -20.27
N GLU A 77 8.82 10.87 -21.02
CA GLU A 77 8.46 12.31 -21.07
C GLU A 77 7.94 12.87 -19.73
N LYS A 78 7.53 12.02 -18.81
CA LYS A 78 7.00 12.36 -17.48
C LYS A 78 7.92 11.97 -16.32
N ASN A 79 9.15 11.55 -16.63
CA ASN A 79 10.11 11.15 -15.60
C ASN A 79 10.40 12.29 -14.60
N GLU A 80 10.54 13.54 -15.07
CA GLU A 80 10.76 14.68 -14.17
C GLU A 80 9.57 14.95 -13.23
N VAL A 81 8.35 14.70 -13.67
CA VAL A 81 7.15 14.81 -12.82
C VAL A 81 7.18 13.75 -11.73
N PHE A 82 7.52 12.51 -12.09
CA PHE A 82 7.63 11.42 -11.12
C PHE A 82 8.75 11.67 -10.11
N LYS A 83 9.92 12.11 -10.55
CA LYS A 83 11.04 12.49 -9.68
C LYS A 83 10.64 13.56 -8.67
N ALA A 84 9.89 14.58 -9.10
CA ALA A 84 9.42 15.63 -8.20
C ALA A 84 8.50 15.09 -7.09
N TYR A 85 7.69 14.07 -7.39
CA TYR A 85 6.90 13.39 -6.36
C TYR A 85 7.79 12.57 -5.41
N LEU A 86 8.77 11.86 -5.94
CA LEU A 86 9.74 11.12 -5.13
C LEU A 86 10.58 12.06 -4.25
N ASP A 87 10.88 13.28 -4.72
CA ASP A 87 11.54 14.30 -3.90
C ASP A 87 10.69 14.69 -2.67
N THR A 88 9.35 14.69 -2.81
CA THR A 88 8.44 14.90 -1.66
C THR A 88 8.52 13.74 -0.66
N ILE A 89 8.58 12.50 -1.15
CA ILE A 89 8.76 11.31 -0.29
C ILE A 89 10.14 11.36 0.40
N ALA A 90 11.19 11.73 -0.35
CA ALA A 90 12.53 11.88 0.22
C ALA A 90 12.57 12.96 1.31
N PHE A 91 11.90 14.09 1.10
CA PHE A 91 11.81 15.14 2.11
C PHE A 91 11.13 14.64 3.41
N TYR A 92 10.02 13.91 3.26
CA TYR A 92 9.33 13.28 4.40
C TYR A 92 10.27 12.32 5.15
N ALA A 93 10.90 11.39 4.44
CA ALA A 93 11.78 10.39 5.04
C ALA A 93 12.97 11.02 5.77
N ASN A 94 13.67 11.95 5.12
CA ASN A 94 14.82 12.67 5.68
C ASN A 94 14.43 13.52 6.90
N ALA A 95 13.19 14.05 6.95
CA ALA A 95 12.70 14.77 8.13
C ALA A 95 12.50 13.85 9.36
N LEU A 96 12.17 12.57 9.12
CA LEU A 96 12.04 11.55 10.16
C LEU A 96 13.41 10.97 10.55
N GLU A 97 14.31 10.79 9.59
CA GLU A 97 15.67 10.29 9.83
C GLU A 97 16.45 11.16 10.78
N LYS A 98 16.28 12.49 10.72
CA LYS A 98 16.89 13.44 11.66
C LYS A 98 16.56 13.17 13.13
N GLU A 99 15.46 12.47 13.37
CA GLU A 99 15.03 12.05 14.71
C GLU A 99 15.20 10.53 14.94
N ASN A 100 15.95 9.85 14.06
CA ASN A 100 16.19 8.40 14.08
C ASN A 100 14.88 7.58 14.02
N ILE A 101 13.88 8.04 13.27
CA ILE A 101 12.61 7.35 13.09
C ILE A 101 12.66 6.54 11.80
N PRO A 102 12.63 5.20 11.87
CA PRO A 102 12.51 4.36 10.68
C PRO A 102 11.08 4.40 10.11
N VAL A 103 10.97 4.15 8.81
CA VAL A 103 9.71 4.14 8.08
C VAL A 103 9.56 2.81 7.33
N ILE A 104 8.46 2.11 7.54
CA ILE A 104 8.05 1.01 6.68
C ILE A 104 7.35 1.63 5.46
N PHE A 105 7.99 1.57 4.29
CA PHE A 105 7.47 2.18 3.06
C PHE A 105 6.90 1.12 2.12
N ARG A 106 5.64 1.28 1.77
CA ARG A 106 4.88 0.37 0.91
C ARG A 106 4.44 1.07 -0.38
N PRO A 107 5.36 1.22 -1.35
CA PRO A 107 5.03 1.78 -2.67
C PRO A 107 4.27 0.77 -3.53
N PHE A 108 3.39 1.26 -4.41
CA PHE A 108 2.75 0.48 -5.48
C PHE A 108 2.10 -0.82 -5.02
N HIS A 109 1.40 -0.77 -3.88
CA HIS A 109 0.68 -1.90 -3.31
C HIS A 109 -0.43 -2.40 -4.24
N GLU A 110 -0.89 -3.63 -4.01
CA GLU A 110 -1.97 -4.27 -4.77
C GLU A 110 -1.73 -4.29 -6.29
N ASP A 111 -0.47 -4.48 -6.68
CA ASP A 111 -0.03 -4.46 -8.08
C ASP A 111 -0.61 -5.59 -8.95
N THR A 112 -1.18 -6.61 -8.34
CA THR A 112 -1.91 -7.69 -9.01
C THR A 112 -3.34 -7.31 -9.38
N GLY A 113 -3.89 -6.26 -8.77
CA GLY A 113 -5.22 -5.73 -9.06
C GLY A 113 -5.27 -4.83 -10.30
N GLY A 114 -6.48 -4.62 -10.83
CA GLY A 114 -6.73 -3.79 -12.01
C GLY A 114 -7.20 -2.36 -11.71
N TRP A 115 -7.22 -1.94 -10.45
CA TRP A 115 -7.76 -0.64 -10.03
C TRP A 115 -6.72 0.48 -9.95
N PHE A 116 -5.44 0.15 -9.85
CA PHE A 116 -4.37 1.13 -9.87
C PHE A 116 -3.69 1.20 -11.22
N TRP A 117 -3.20 2.38 -11.61
CA TRP A 117 -2.47 2.59 -12.85
C TRP A 117 -1.12 1.85 -12.91
N TRP A 118 -0.55 1.48 -11.75
CA TRP A 118 0.65 0.64 -11.66
C TRP A 118 0.35 -0.87 -11.60
N GLY A 119 -0.92 -1.26 -11.63
CA GLY A 119 -1.39 -2.62 -11.39
C GLY A 119 -1.26 -3.56 -12.59
N SER A 120 -2.17 -4.53 -12.66
CA SER A 120 -2.12 -5.69 -13.56
C SER A 120 -2.12 -5.37 -15.07
N ALA A 121 -2.52 -4.16 -15.48
CA ALA A 121 -2.42 -3.72 -16.87
C ALA A 121 -0.96 -3.59 -17.36
N ASN A 122 0.00 -3.48 -16.45
CA ASN A 122 1.41 -3.40 -16.76
C ASN A 122 2.09 -4.77 -16.70
N THR A 123 3.14 -4.95 -17.49
CA THR A 123 3.96 -6.17 -17.39
C THR A 123 4.67 -6.26 -16.05
N ALA A 124 4.98 -7.48 -15.61
CA ALA A 124 5.76 -7.71 -14.40
C ALA A 124 7.16 -7.05 -14.48
N GLU A 125 7.77 -7.03 -15.67
CA GLU A 125 9.07 -6.39 -15.90
C GLU A 125 8.99 -4.87 -15.68
N SER A 126 7.97 -4.21 -16.25
CA SER A 126 7.75 -2.76 -16.08
C SER A 126 7.51 -2.41 -14.62
N TYR A 127 6.74 -3.22 -13.90
CA TYR A 127 6.49 -3.03 -12.47
C TYR A 127 7.79 -3.18 -11.65
N ARG A 128 8.57 -4.23 -11.90
CA ARG A 128 9.87 -4.43 -11.23
C ARG A 128 10.81 -3.26 -11.49
N SER A 129 10.85 -2.75 -12.73
CA SER A 129 11.65 -1.58 -13.10
C SER A 129 11.20 -0.32 -12.36
N LEU A 130 9.88 -0.10 -12.23
CA LEU A 130 9.32 1.01 -11.47
C LEU A 130 9.73 0.95 -9.98
N TYR A 131 9.61 -0.22 -9.38
CA TYR A 131 9.93 -0.43 -7.97
C TYR A 131 11.41 -0.19 -7.69
N ALA A 132 12.29 -0.81 -8.48
CA ALA A 132 13.74 -0.65 -8.37
C ALA A 132 14.17 0.80 -8.58
N TYR A 133 13.66 1.46 -9.62
CA TYR A 133 13.95 2.87 -9.88
C TYR A 133 13.52 3.77 -8.73
N THR A 134 12.37 3.52 -8.14
CA THR A 134 11.88 4.30 -6.99
C THR A 134 12.81 4.19 -5.80
N ARG A 135 13.23 2.96 -5.46
CA ARG A 135 14.18 2.71 -4.36
C ARG A 135 15.52 3.40 -4.62
N ASP A 136 16.11 3.16 -5.79
CA ASP A 136 17.42 3.70 -6.15
C ASP A 136 17.41 5.24 -6.17
N TYR A 137 16.31 5.83 -6.65
CA TYR A 137 16.15 7.29 -6.64
C TYR A 137 16.09 7.84 -5.21
N LEU A 138 15.29 7.25 -4.33
CA LEU A 138 15.19 7.67 -2.94
C LEU A 138 16.53 7.51 -2.21
N GLU A 139 17.25 6.41 -2.42
CA GLU A 139 18.60 6.21 -1.90
C GLU A 139 19.58 7.28 -2.40
N SER A 140 19.51 7.66 -3.68
CA SER A 140 20.31 8.75 -4.25
C SER A 140 20.02 10.13 -3.64
N LYS A 141 18.84 10.28 -2.99
CA LYS A 141 18.44 11.48 -2.25
C LYS A 141 18.79 11.40 -0.75
N GLY A 142 19.59 10.43 -0.37
CA GLY A 142 20.06 10.26 1.01
C GLY A 142 19.00 9.66 1.95
N VAL A 143 18.02 8.94 1.44
CA VAL A 143 17.02 8.23 2.25
C VAL A 143 17.60 6.88 2.67
N HIS A 144 17.87 6.71 3.98
CA HIS A 144 18.46 5.47 4.52
C HIS A 144 17.64 4.84 5.65
N ASN A 145 16.51 5.45 6.02
CA ASN A 145 15.65 5.02 7.12
C ASN A 145 14.39 4.30 6.67
N MET A 146 14.32 3.83 5.43
CA MET A 146 13.17 3.09 4.90
C MET A 146 13.41 1.58 4.83
N LEU A 147 12.39 0.80 5.23
CA LEU A 147 12.23 -0.61 4.93
C LEU A 147 11.16 -0.75 3.85
N TYR A 148 11.50 -1.37 2.74
CA TYR A 148 10.63 -1.47 1.56
C TYR A 148 9.74 -2.71 1.60
N VAL A 149 8.44 -2.52 1.36
CA VAL A 149 7.43 -3.58 1.39
C VAL A 149 6.91 -3.90 0.00
N TYR A 150 6.98 -5.16 -0.40
CA TYR A 150 6.22 -5.67 -1.54
C TYR A 150 4.89 -6.24 -1.05
N SER A 151 3.77 -5.78 -1.63
CA SER A 151 2.42 -6.05 -1.13
C SER A 151 1.42 -6.23 -2.28
N PRO A 152 1.37 -7.40 -2.92
CA PRO A 152 0.33 -7.72 -3.90
C PRO A 152 -1.03 -7.92 -3.21
N ASN A 153 -2.11 -7.87 -4.00
CA ASN A 153 -3.46 -8.16 -3.52
C ASN A 153 -3.69 -9.68 -3.43
N GLY A 154 -4.24 -10.13 -2.33
CA GLY A 154 -4.64 -11.53 -2.11
C GLY A 154 -6.07 -11.85 -2.54
N PRO A 155 -6.49 -13.12 -2.42
CA PRO A 155 -5.70 -14.23 -1.88
C PRO A 155 -4.59 -14.68 -2.83
N LEU A 156 -3.51 -15.22 -2.27
CA LEU A 156 -2.35 -15.74 -3.01
C LEU A 156 -2.08 -17.16 -2.50
N GLU A 157 -2.40 -18.14 -3.30
CA GLU A 157 -2.44 -19.54 -2.87
C GLU A 157 -1.14 -20.30 -3.17
N THR A 158 -0.29 -19.74 -4.02
CA THR A 158 0.97 -20.35 -4.44
C THR A 158 2.14 -19.37 -4.39
N GLU A 159 3.36 -19.90 -4.18
CA GLU A 159 4.61 -19.14 -4.26
C GLU A 159 4.78 -18.48 -5.65
N ALA A 160 4.40 -19.19 -6.72
CA ALA A 160 4.52 -18.68 -8.08
C ALA A 160 3.63 -17.46 -8.33
N GLU A 161 2.40 -17.45 -7.80
CA GLU A 161 1.51 -16.28 -7.86
C GLU A 161 2.12 -15.10 -7.13
N TYR A 162 2.56 -15.30 -5.89
CA TYR A 162 3.17 -14.25 -5.08
C TYR A 162 4.41 -13.65 -5.76
N MET A 163 5.30 -14.50 -6.28
CA MET A 163 6.57 -14.08 -6.87
C MET A 163 6.45 -13.57 -8.30
N SER A 164 5.28 -13.67 -8.93
CA SER A 164 5.09 -13.33 -10.35
C SER A 164 5.56 -11.92 -10.72
N ARG A 165 5.41 -10.96 -9.82
CA ARG A 165 5.77 -9.54 -10.01
C ARG A 165 6.81 -9.05 -8.99
N TYR A 166 7.35 -9.94 -8.17
CA TYR A 166 8.30 -9.61 -7.10
C TYR A 166 9.50 -8.81 -7.61
N PRO A 167 9.81 -7.64 -6.98
CA PRO A 167 10.88 -6.76 -7.45
C PRO A 167 12.30 -7.29 -7.23
N GLY A 168 12.45 -8.31 -6.42
CA GLY A 168 13.74 -8.93 -6.09
C GLY A 168 14.29 -8.55 -4.72
N ASP A 169 15.14 -9.42 -4.18
CA ASP A 169 15.66 -9.34 -2.81
C ASP A 169 16.45 -8.07 -2.52
N ALA A 170 17.07 -7.48 -3.54
CA ALA A 170 17.81 -6.23 -3.41
C ALA A 170 16.90 -5.02 -3.17
N CYS A 171 15.61 -5.12 -3.53
CA CYS A 171 14.66 -4.00 -3.47
C CYS A 171 13.69 -4.10 -2.30
N VAL A 172 13.52 -5.28 -1.69
CA VAL A 172 12.44 -5.57 -0.75
C VAL A 172 13.01 -6.06 0.58
N ASP A 173 12.48 -5.54 1.69
CA ASP A 173 12.83 -5.94 3.06
C ASP A 173 11.71 -6.76 3.72
N ILE A 174 10.46 -6.49 3.34
CA ILE A 174 9.27 -7.12 3.91
C ILE A 174 8.40 -7.66 2.78
N LEU A 175 8.08 -8.95 2.84
CA LEU A 175 7.09 -9.60 1.99
C LEU A 175 5.73 -9.50 2.69
N ALA A 176 4.78 -8.80 2.07
CA ALA A 176 3.46 -8.58 2.64
C ALA A 176 2.36 -8.81 1.61
N PHE A 177 1.12 -8.68 2.01
CA PHE A 177 -0.04 -8.72 1.11
C PHE A 177 -1.23 -7.99 1.71
N ASP A 178 -2.16 -7.58 0.86
CA ASP A 178 -3.42 -6.95 1.22
C ASP A 178 -4.56 -7.92 0.91
N TYR A 179 -5.41 -8.22 1.90
CA TYR A 179 -6.56 -9.10 1.68
C TYR A 179 -7.72 -8.77 2.59
N TYR A 180 -8.89 -8.53 1.99
CA TYR A 180 -10.10 -8.10 2.67
C TYR A 180 -11.19 -9.16 2.67
N ASN A 181 -11.97 -9.20 3.76
CA ASN A 181 -13.18 -9.98 3.85
C ASN A 181 -14.36 -9.16 3.32
N ASP A 182 -14.69 -9.36 2.04
CA ASP A 182 -15.71 -8.60 1.33
C ASP A 182 -17.04 -9.33 1.31
N PHE A 183 -18.04 -8.76 1.98
CA PHE A 183 -19.41 -9.24 1.90
C PHE A 183 -20.17 -8.48 0.83
N ASN A 184 -20.44 -9.16 -0.30
CA ASN A 184 -21.09 -8.57 -1.46
C ASN A 184 -22.63 -8.69 -1.41
N THR A 185 -23.20 -9.05 -0.25
CA THR A 185 -24.64 -9.19 -0.02
C THR A 185 -25.09 -8.33 1.16
N TYR A 186 -26.38 -7.94 1.13
CA TYR A 186 -27.01 -7.28 2.27
C TYR A 186 -28.32 -8.01 2.64
N PRO A 187 -28.53 -8.36 3.92
CA PRO A 187 -27.56 -8.32 5.03
C PRO A 187 -26.38 -9.26 4.77
N ALA A 188 -25.22 -8.90 5.27
CA ALA A 188 -24.02 -9.72 5.13
C ALA A 188 -24.21 -11.08 5.79
N GLU A 189 -23.83 -12.14 5.08
CA GLU A 189 -23.81 -13.50 5.61
C GLU A 189 -22.40 -13.86 6.08
N SER A 190 -22.32 -14.77 7.06
CA SER A 190 -21.02 -15.24 7.54
C SER A 190 -20.31 -16.02 6.44
N ASP A 191 -19.12 -15.54 6.05
CA ASP A 191 -18.21 -16.24 5.15
C ASP A 191 -16.95 -16.64 5.91
N THR A 192 -16.75 -17.92 6.12
CA THR A 192 -15.57 -18.48 6.80
C THR A 192 -14.43 -18.77 5.83
N SER A 193 -14.68 -18.80 4.52
CA SER A 193 -13.66 -19.10 3.50
C SER A 193 -12.55 -18.03 3.50
N PHE A 194 -12.85 -16.80 3.86
CA PHE A 194 -11.85 -15.74 4.03
C PHE A 194 -10.73 -16.15 4.97
N PHE A 195 -11.03 -16.75 6.12
CA PHE A 195 -10.02 -17.14 7.11
C PHE A 195 -9.14 -18.29 6.59
N ASP A 196 -9.71 -19.21 5.82
CA ASP A 196 -8.94 -20.31 5.21
C ASP A 196 -7.97 -19.78 4.16
N HIS A 197 -8.43 -18.87 3.28
CA HIS A 197 -7.59 -18.20 2.29
C HIS A 197 -6.54 -17.28 2.92
N LEU A 198 -6.92 -16.57 4.00
CA LEU A 198 -5.99 -15.74 4.76
C LEU A 198 -4.87 -16.58 5.36
N ASP A 199 -5.21 -17.70 6.00
CA ASP A 199 -4.23 -18.62 6.61
C ASP A 199 -3.31 -19.22 5.53
N GLN A 200 -3.85 -19.66 4.40
CA GLN A 200 -3.07 -20.18 3.29
C GLN A 200 -2.13 -19.12 2.70
N THR A 201 -2.61 -17.90 2.46
CA THR A 201 -1.76 -16.80 1.97
C THR A 201 -0.66 -16.47 2.98
N CYS A 202 -0.98 -16.44 4.28
CA CYS A 202 0.02 -16.26 5.34
C CYS A 202 1.10 -17.34 5.31
N GLN A 203 0.72 -18.61 5.10
CA GLN A 203 1.69 -19.72 5.00
C GLN A 203 2.65 -19.53 3.81
N VAL A 204 2.11 -19.18 2.64
CA VAL A 204 2.91 -18.91 1.44
C VAL A 204 3.89 -17.75 1.69
N VAL A 205 3.39 -16.62 2.18
CA VAL A 205 4.21 -15.42 2.38
C VAL A 205 5.26 -15.62 3.47
N SER A 206 4.92 -16.27 4.58
CA SER A 206 5.86 -16.61 5.65
C SER A 206 6.95 -17.58 5.19
N SER A 207 6.58 -18.58 4.39
CA SER A 207 7.55 -19.51 3.79
C SER A 207 8.54 -18.78 2.89
N LEU A 208 8.06 -17.97 1.97
CA LEU A 208 8.88 -17.16 1.07
C LEU A 208 9.77 -16.17 1.82
N ALA A 209 9.23 -15.49 2.84
CA ALA A 209 10.01 -14.56 3.65
C ALA A 209 11.20 -15.27 4.31
N LYS A 210 11.00 -16.47 4.85
CA LYS A 210 12.09 -17.30 5.42
C LYS A 210 13.10 -17.71 4.35
N GLN A 211 12.65 -18.16 3.17
CA GLN A 211 13.53 -18.56 2.07
C GLN A 211 14.39 -17.38 1.58
N HIS A 212 13.84 -16.18 1.52
CA HIS A 212 14.50 -14.97 1.04
C HIS A 212 15.18 -14.15 2.16
N ASN A 213 15.16 -14.63 3.41
CA ASN A 213 15.68 -13.91 4.58
C ASN A 213 15.05 -12.51 4.74
N LYS A 214 13.73 -12.44 4.64
CA LYS A 214 12.92 -11.22 4.78
C LYS A 214 11.93 -11.36 5.93
N LEU A 215 11.29 -10.25 6.30
CA LEU A 215 10.14 -10.26 7.19
C LEU A 215 8.86 -10.54 6.40
N ALA A 216 7.84 -11.09 7.08
CA ALA A 216 6.50 -11.28 6.53
C ALA A 216 5.50 -10.34 7.20
N ALA A 217 4.40 -9.96 6.54
CA ALA A 217 3.33 -9.18 7.17
C ALA A 217 1.99 -9.28 6.42
N ILE A 218 0.90 -8.91 7.10
CA ILE A 218 -0.38 -8.59 6.47
C ILE A 218 -0.45 -7.06 6.42
N SER A 219 -0.18 -6.46 5.25
CA SER A 219 -0.06 -5.01 5.15
C SER A 219 -1.38 -4.28 5.14
N GLU A 220 -2.46 -4.93 4.69
CA GLU A 220 -3.84 -4.47 4.87
C GLU A 220 -4.79 -5.64 5.00
N THR A 221 -5.75 -5.50 5.90
CA THR A 221 -6.90 -6.39 6.00
C THR A 221 -8.08 -5.63 6.59
N GLY A 222 -9.27 -6.17 6.46
CA GLY A 222 -10.47 -5.53 7.01
C GLY A 222 -11.73 -6.25 6.59
N VAL A 223 -12.86 -5.79 7.10
CA VAL A 223 -14.18 -6.26 6.69
C VAL A 223 -14.91 -5.14 5.99
N ARG A 224 -15.34 -5.40 4.77
CA ARG A 224 -16.17 -4.50 3.98
C ARG A 224 -17.53 -5.13 3.74
N VAL A 225 -18.59 -4.39 4.01
CA VAL A 225 -19.96 -4.86 3.91
C VAL A 225 -20.74 -3.95 2.99
N MET A 226 -21.47 -4.54 2.02
CA MET A 226 -22.33 -3.78 1.13
C MET A 226 -23.41 -3.02 1.92
N LYS A 227 -23.63 -1.76 1.58
CA LYS A 227 -24.74 -0.97 2.12
C LYS A 227 -26.10 -1.49 1.61
N LYS A 228 -27.15 -1.16 2.36
CA LYS A 228 -28.53 -1.58 2.02
C LYS A 228 -28.99 -1.11 0.64
N ASP A 229 -28.49 0.04 0.16
CA ASP A 229 -28.81 0.60 -1.14
C ASP A 229 -27.95 0.04 -2.29
N GLY A 230 -27.07 -0.92 -1.99
CA GLY A 230 -26.17 -1.53 -2.96
C GLY A 230 -24.98 -0.65 -3.36
N SER A 231 -24.81 0.51 -2.73
CA SER A 231 -23.63 1.36 -2.93
C SER A 231 -22.40 0.82 -2.19
N ASP A 232 -21.33 1.60 -2.16
CA ASP A 232 -20.04 1.22 -1.62
C ASP A 232 -20.07 0.42 -0.30
N ASN A 233 -19.08 -0.42 -0.11
CA ASN A 233 -18.90 -1.20 1.10
C ASN A 233 -18.61 -0.30 2.31
N GLU A 234 -19.08 -0.72 3.47
CA GLU A 234 -18.80 -0.10 4.75
C GLU A 234 -17.91 -1.00 5.60
N GLY A 235 -17.02 -0.38 6.38
CA GLY A 235 -16.19 -1.11 7.33
C GLY A 235 -17.00 -1.75 8.48
N LEU A 236 -16.44 -2.77 9.12
CA LEU A 236 -17.08 -3.49 10.22
C LEU A 236 -17.47 -2.59 11.41
N LEU A 237 -16.71 -1.54 11.64
CA LEU A 237 -16.93 -0.62 12.78
C LEU A 237 -18.04 0.41 12.52
N VAL A 238 -18.65 0.43 11.34
CA VAL A 238 -19.74 1.34 11.04
C VAL A 238 -20.96 0.97 11.90
N LYS A 239 -21.52 1.96 12.57
CA LYS A 239 -22.71 1.80 13.39
C LYS A 239 -23.85 1.20 12.54
N ASN A 240 -24.47 0.14 13.05
CA ASN A 240 -25.53 -0.65 12.40
C ASN A 240 -25.04 -1.59 11.28
N ASN A 241 -23.76 -1.87 11.19
CA ASN A 241 -23.27 -2.90 10.28
C ASN A 241 -23.98 -4.25 10.58
N PRO A 242 -24.56 -4.93 9.57
CA PRO A 242 -25.25 -6.19 9.78
C PRO A 242 -24.34 -7.36 10.17
N VAL A 243 -23.05 -7.27 9.91
CA VAL A 243 -22.04 -8.25 10.36
C VAL A 243 -21.64 -7.89 11.79
N SER A 244 -22.43 -8.29 12.75
CA SER A 244 -22.04 -8.23 14.15
C SER A 244 -21.45 -9.58 14.58
N GLU A 245 -20.55 -9.57 15.56
CA GLU A 245 -20.04 -10.79 16.20
C GLU A 245 -21.18 -11.70 16.66
N ALA A 246 -22.29 -11.11 17.11
CA ALA A 246 -23.48 -11.84 17.57
C ALA A 246 -24.18 -12.62 16.44
N LYS A 247 -24.08 -12.18 15.18
CA LYS A 247 -24.67 -12.88 14.04
C LYS A 247 -23.74 -13.89 13.40
N SER A 248 -22.45 -13.57 13.32
CA SER A 248 -21.46 -14.44 12.70
C SER A 248 -20.93 -15.53 13.62
N GLY A 249 -21.07 -15.38 14.93
CA GLY A 249 -20.45 -16.25 15.94
C GLY A 249 -18.91 -16.23 15.89
N VAL A 250 -18.33 -15.32 15.15
CA VAL A 250 -16.88 -15.21 14.89
C VAL A 250 -16.39 -13.88 15.43
N ASN A 251 -15.43 -13.92 16.34
CA ASN A 251 -14.61 -12.76 16.66
C ASN A 251 -13.58 -12.58 15.55
N TRP A 252 -13.89 -11.72 14.59
CA TRP A 252 -13.08 -11.52 13.39
C TRP A 252 -11.64 -11.09 13.73
N TYR A 253 -11.48 -10.11 14.61
CA TYR A 253 -10.15 -9.62 15.01
C TYR A 253 -9.33 -10.70 15.72
N GLN A 254 -9.97 -11.49 16.58
CA GLN A 254 -9.29 -12.59 17.25
C GLN A 254 -8.82 -13.64 16.25
N LYS A 255 -9.66 -14.00 15.28
CA LYS A 255 -9.31 -14.95 14.20
C LYS A 255 -8.12 -14.47 13.38
N VAL A 256 -8.13 -13.21 12.94
CA VAL A 256 -7.01 -12.62 12.18
C VAL A 256 -5.73 -12.63 13.03
N ASN A 257 -5.83 -12.24 14.30
CA ASN A 257 -4.69 -12.25 15.21
C ASN A 257 -4.11 -13.67 15.42
N ASP A 258 -4.98 -14.67 15.57
CA ASP A 258 -4.55 -16.07 15.74
C ASP A 258 -3.86 -16.59 14.47
N ILE A 259 -4.39 -16.26 13.29
CA ILE A 259 -3.77 -16.62 12.00
C ILE A 259 -2.43 -15.91 11.83
N ALA A 260 -2.36 -14.61 12.09
CA ALA A 260 -1.12 -13.85 12.01
C ALA A 260 -0.04 -14.43 12.94
N LYS A 261 -0.39 -14.70 14.19
CA LYS A 261 0.51 -15.31 15.18
C LYS A 261 0.95 -16.71 14.78
N LYS A 262 0.04 -17.56 14.30
CA LYS A 262 0.34 -18.93 13.81
C LYS A 262 1.39 -18.93 12.71
N ASN A 263 1.37 -17.92 11.84
CA ASN A 263 2.19 -17.84 10.63
C ASN A 263 3.38 -16.87 10.75
N ASP A 264 3.79 -16.49 11.95
CA ASP A 264 4.92 -15.58 12.19
C ASP A 264 4.79 -14.24 11.44
N MET A 265 3.57 -13.66 11.40
CA MET A 265 3.33 -12.31 10.89
C MET A 265 3.53 -11.29 12.00
N PRO A 266 4.67 -10.54 12.04
CA PRO A 266 4.98 -9.61 13.13
C PRO A 266 4.01 -8.44 13.26
N TYR A 267 3.30 -8.09 12.19
CA TYR A 267 2.21 -7.11 12.26
C TYR A 267 1.14 -7.39 11.22
N TYR A 268 -0.03 -6.85 11.47
CA TYR A 268 -1.08 -6.65 10.48
C TYR A 268 -1.73 -5.28 10.69
N MET A 269 -2.21 -4.67 9.61
CA MET A 269 -2.92 -3.41 9.63
C MET A 269 -4.38 -3.63 9.26
N VAL A 270 -5.28 -3.07 10.04
CA VAL A 270 -6.73 -3.08 9.76
C VAL A 270 -7.11 -1.71 9.20
N TRP A 271 -7.70 -1.74 8.00
CA TRP A 271 -8.16 -0.54 7.31
C TRP A 271 -9.70 -0.41 7.36
#